data_b555ba2256b58f43d1451c24974fe3c3
#
_entry.id   b555ba2256b58f43d1451c24974fe3c3
#
_cell.length_a   1.000
_cell.length_b   1.000
_cell.length_c   1.000
_cell.angle_alpha   90.00
_cell.angle_beta   90.00
_cell.angle_gamma   90.00
#
_symmetry.space_group_name_H-M   'P 1'
#
loop_
_entity.id
_entity.type
_entity.pdbx_description
1 polymer ?
#
loop_
_entity_poly.entity_id
_entity_poly.type
_entity_poly.pdbx_seq_one_letter_code
_entity_poly.pdbx_strand_id
1 'polypeptide(L)'
;MNILNQLKERVNFSTTDITIADYILSHKDEVVEMSIQQLAQKTYTSSTAVMRLCQRIGLSGYKQLKISLTREIDTTENDSDLLDPSFPFHPDSSTMEIANSLKKITDQSLNEARRMLNTADMNKAAEMLLNARYKALFGIGDAYLAGLAFQTRMMRLGIHFLATPVYGEQNHQADTLTRDDAALILSYSGSTNPTLTTTKILKRNGVKIISITGNGSSPL
;
A
#
# COMPACT_ATOMS: atom_id res chain seq x y z
N MET A 1 18.89 -0.19 -3.77
CA MET A 1 19.72 -1.41 -3.73
C MET A 1 19.64 -1.92 -2.31
N ASN A 2 19.09 -3.11 -2.09
CA ASN A 2 18.78 -3.64 -0.75
C ASN A 2 20.06 -4.25 -0.13
N ILE A 3 20.56 -3.62 0.94
CA ILE A 3 21.81 -4.02 1.61
C ILE A 3 21.65 -5.35 2.34
N LEU A 4 20.48 -5.60 2.94
CA LEU A 4 20.20 -6.85 3.62
C LEU A 4 20.27 -8.04 2.64
N ASN A 5 19.81 -7.85 1.40
CA ASN A 5 19.94 -8.89 0.37
C ASN A 5 21.40 -9.12 -0.01
N GLN A 6 22.20 -8.06 -0.17
CA GLN A 6 23.64 -8.20 -0.48
C GLN A 6 24.41 -8.92 0.63
N LEU A 7 24.08 -8.63 1.89
CA LEU A 7 24.66 -9.32 3.04
C LEU A 7 24.24 -10.80 3.10
N LYS A 8 23.03 -11.15 2.63
CA LYS A 8 22.55 -12.54 2.53
C LYS A 8 23.18 -13.30 1.35
N GLU A 9 23.33 -12.65 0.19
CA GLU A 9 23.91 -13.27 -1.03
C GLU A 9 25.40 -13.56 -0.91
N ARG A 10 26.13 -12.86 -0.03
CA ARG A 10 27.55 -13.09 0.31
C ARG A 10 28.49 -13.17 -0.88
N VAL A 11 28.19 -12.43 -1.96
CA VAL A 11 28.99 -12.49 -3.20
C VAL A 11 30.41 -11.99 -2.93
N ASN A 12 31.41 -12.86 -3.18
CA ASN A 12 32.84 -12.61 -2.96
C ASN A 12 33.23 -12.26 -1.51
N PHE A 13 32.49 -12.73 -0.50
CA PHE A 13 32.80 -12.49 0.90
C PHE A 13 33.93 -13.41 1.38
N SER A 14 34.88 -12.84 2.14
CA SER A 14 35.85 -13.61 2.92
C SER A 14 35.18 -14.15 4.20
N THR A 15 35.83 -15.10 4.88
CA THR A 15 35.35 -15.60 6.18
C THR A 15 35.09 -14.49 7.19
N THR A 16 35.95 -13.48 7.23
CA THR A 16 35.76 -12.28 8.07
C THR A 16 34.54 -11.46 7.67
N ASP A 17 34.31 -11.30 6.37
CA ASP A 17 33.14 -10.58 5.88
C ASP A 17 31.84 -11.31 6.24
N ILE A 18 31.84 -12.65 6.16
CA ILE A 18 30.70 -13.49 6.55
C ILE A 18 30.39 -13.32 8.03
N THR A 19 31.41 -13.36 8.90
CA THR A 19 31.21 -13.15 10.35
C THR A 19 30.58 -11.80 10.66
N ILE A 20 31.05 -10.71 9.99
CA ILE A 20 30.50 -9.39 10.19
C ILE A 20 29.07 -9.31 9.63
N ALA A 21 28.82 -9.88 8.45
CA ALA A 21 27.50 -9.90 7.80
C ALA A 21 26.48 -10.68 8.65
N ASP A 22 26.84 -11.83 9.20
CA ASP A 22 25.97 -12.64 10.05
C ASP A 22 25.59 -11.91 11.32
N TYR A 23 26.54 -11.20 11.94
CA TYR A 23 26.25 -10.38 13.10
C TYR A 23 25.29 -9.23 12.75
N ILE A 24 25.53 -8.50 11.65
CA ILE A 24 24.65 -7.43 11.18
C ILE A 24 23.24 -7.96 10.93
N LEU A 25 23.11 -9.11 10.25
CA LEU A 25 21.81 -9.70 9.92
C LEU A 25 21.01 -10.13 11.15
N SER A 26 21.69 -10.60 12.21
CA SER A 26 21.05 -11.07 13.44
C SER A 26 20.82 -9.99 14.51
N HIS A 27 21.49 -8.83 14.42
CA HIS A 27 21.45 -7.75 15.42
C HIS A 27 21.24 -6.37 14.77
N LYS A 28 20.35 -6.27 13.78
CA LYS A 28 20.16 -5.08 12.95
C LYS A 28 19.95 -3.80 13.75
N ASP A 29 19.04 -3.86 14.72
CA ASP A 29 18.64 -2.71 15.56
C ASP A 29 19.78 -2.24 16.45
N GLU A 30 20.56 -3.16 17.02
CA GLU A 30 21.73 -2.82 17.83
C GLU A 30 22.84 -2.18 16.97
N VAL A 31 23.06 -2.72 15.75
CA VAL A 31 24.14 -2.25 14.85
C VAL A 31 23.92 -0.80 14.41
N VAL A 32 22.67 -0.37 14.26
CA VAL A 32 22.35 1.04 13.94
C VAL A 32 22.85 1.99 15.02
N GLU A 33 22.84 1.58 16.29
CA GLU A 33 23.31 2.40 17.41
C GLU A 33 24.82 2.26 17.67
N MET A 34 25.48 1.21 17.14
CA MET A 34 26.89 0.93 17.38
C MET A 34 27.83 1.88 16.64
N SER A 35 29.00 2.15 17.25
CA SER A 35 30.18 2.66 16.53
C SER A 35 30.88 1.54 15.76
N ILE A 36 31.70 1.91 14.77
CA ILE A 36 32.47 0.91 14.00
C ILE A 36 33.41 0.08 14.88
N GLN A 37 33.95 0.68 15.97
CA GLN A 37 34.78 -0.01 16.94
C GLN A 37 33.98 -1.05 17.73
N GLN A 38 32.76 -0.71 18.15
CA GLN A 38 31.87 -1.62 18.85
C GLN A 38 31.48 -2.82 17.97
N LEU A 39 31.12 -2.58 16.71
CA LEU A 39 30.82 -3.66 15.78
C LEU A 39 32.04 -4.55 15.54
N ALA A 40 33.22 -3.97 15.33
CA ALA A 40 34.48 -4.70 15.17
C ALA A 40 34.79 -5.58 16.39
N GLN A 41 34.58 -5.06 17.60
CA GLN A 41 34.77 -5.79 18.85
C GLN A 41 33.77 -6.95 19.00
N LYS A 42 32.50 -6.70 18.72
CA LYS A 42 31.43 -7.71 18.80
C LYS A 42 31.63 -8.87 17.81
N THR A 43 32.23 -8.58 16.66
CA THR A 43 32.51 -9.57 15.62
C THR A 43 33.93 -10.15 15.69
N TYR A 44 34.71 -9.78 16.71
CA TYR A 44 36.13 -10.19 16.85
C TYR A 44 36.96 -9.86 15.61
N THR A 45 36.70 -8.71 14.99
CA THR A 45 37.37 -8.25 13.77
C THR A 45 38.01 -6.87 13.97
N SER A 46 38.49 -6.24 12.91
CA SER A 46 39.03 -4.87 12.95
C SER A 46 38.05 -3.89 12.29
N SER A 47 38.11 -2.61 12.70
CA SER A 47 37.35 -1.53 12.03
C SER A 47 37.70 -1.44 10.54
N THR A 48 38.91 -1.79 10.14
CA THR A 48 39.33 -1.88 8.74
C THR A 48 38.60 -2.99 7.99
N ALA A 49 38.37 -4.14 8.65
CA ALA A 49 37.59 -5.24 8.06
C ALA A 49 36.12 -4.82 7.84
N VAL A 50 35.52 -4.13 8.82
CA VAL A 50 34.17 -3.57 8.68
C VAL A 50 34.08 -2.57 7.51
N MET A 51 35.07 -1.68 7.37
CA MET A 51 35.15 -0.73 6.26
C MET A 51 35.28 -1.42 4.90
N ARG A 52 36.08 -2.49 4.81
CA ARG A 52 36.20 -3.29 3.56
C ARG A 52 34.89 -3.96 3.18
N LEU A 53 34.16 -4.50 4.15
CA LEU A 53 32.84 -5.06 3.89
C LEU A 53 31.90 -3.99 3.36
N CYS A 54 31.85 -2.78 3.96
CA CYS A 54 31.05 -1.67 3.47
C CYS A 54 31.37 -1.35 1.99
N GLN A 55 32.65 -1.24 1.65
CA GLN A 55 33.08 -0.96 0.26
C GLN A 55 32.71 -2.11 -0.70
N ARG A 56 32.80 -3.36 -0.25
CA ARG A 56 32.47 -4.54 -1.05
C ARG A 56 30.99 -4.60 -1.42
N ILE A 57 30.12 -4.14 -0.54
CA ILE A 57 28.69 -4.01 -0.80
C ILE A 57 28.29 -2.64 -1.42
N GLY A 58 29.28 -1.92 -1.96
CA GLY A 58 29.06 -0.69 -2.72
C GLY A 58 28.77 0.56 -1.89
N LEU A 59 29.10 0.54 -0.59
CA LEU A 59 28.92 1.70 0.30
C LEU A 59 30.21 2.48 0.49
N SER A 60 30.10 3.81 0.63
CA SER A 60 31.25 4.68 0.87
C SER A 60 31.88 4.52 2.26
N GLY A 61 31.19 3.86 3.20
CA GLY A 61 31.68 3.61 4.55
C GLY A 61 30.61 3.27 5.57
N TYR A 62 31.04 3.13 6.83
CA TYR A 62 30.20 2.68 7.92
C TYR A 62 29.00 3.59 8.23
N LYS A 63 29.18 4.92 8.10
CA LYS A 63 28.06 5.87 8.26
C LYS A 63 26.96 5.61 7.24
N GLN A 64 27.34 5.32 6.00
CA GLN A 64 26.36 5.00 4.96
C GLN A 64 25.69 3.65 5.20
N LEU A 65 26.44 2.65 5.72
CA LEU A 65 25.86 1.37 6.16
C LEU A 65 24.75 1.61 7.19
N LYS A 66 25.01 2.38 8.24
CA LYS A 66 24.02 2.71 9.28
C LYS A 66 22.78 3.37 8.69
N ILE A 67 22.94 4.42 7.87
CA ILE A 67 21.82 5.14 7.24
C ILE A 67 20.98 4.18 6.38
N SER A 68 21.64 3.36 5.59
CA SER A 68 20.94 2.43 4.70
C SER A 68 20.30 1.29 5.49
N LEU A 69 20.95 0.80 6.55
CA LEU A 69 20.40 -0.21 7.44
C LEU A 69 19.17 0.34 8.19
N THR A 70 19.21 1.57 8.71
CA THR A 70 18.04 2.23 9.32
C THR A 70 16.89 2.32 8.33
N ARG A 71 17.14 2.77 7.10
CA ARG A 71 16.10 2.83 6.06
C ARG A 71 15.51 1.47 5.71
N GLU A 72 16.34 0.44 5.69
CA GLU A 72 15.88 -0.92 5.39
C GLU A 72 15.19 -1.57 6.59
N ILE A 73 15.57 -1.24 7.82
CA ILE A 73 14.84 -1.63 9.03
C ILE A 73 13.47 -0.92 9.03
N ASP A 74 13.42 0.38 8.80
CA ASP A 74 12.18 1.15 8.68
C ASP A 74 11.27 0.64 7.55
N THR A 75 11.88 0.21 6.42
CA THR A 75 11.14 -0.45 5.32
C THR A 75 10.86 -1.92 5.62
N THR A 76 11.73 -2.62 6.35
CA THR A 76 11.56 -4.05 6.67
C THR A 76 10.64 -4.22 7.88
N GLU A 77 10.59 -3.31 8.83
CA GLU A 77 9.50 -3.24 9.81
C GLU A 77 8.16 -2.97 9.12
N ASN A 78 8.15 -2.23 8.00
CA ASN A 78 6.99 -2.06 7.14
C ASN A 78 6.76 -3.25 6.16
N ASP A 79 7.78 -4.00 5.73
CA ASP A 79 7.65 -5.05 4.70
C ASP A 79 7.75 -6.49 5.25
N SER A 80 8.52 -6.76 6.32
CA SER A 80 8.58 -8.11 6.92
C SER A 80 7.39 -8.41 7.82
N ASP A 81 6.60 -7.43 8.09
CA ASP A 81 5.39 -7.47 8.86
C ASP A 81 4.17 -7.02 8.04
N LEU A 82 4.21 -7.12 6.71
CA LEU A 82 3.02 -7.06 5.90
C LEU A 82 2.14 -8.24 6.31
N LEU A 83 1.30 -7.98 7.30
CA LEU A 83 0.24 -8.90 7.65
C LEU A 83 -0.61 -9.09 6.39
N ASP A 84 -0.81 -10.34 5.99
CA ASP A 84 -1.77 -10.63 4.92
C ASP A 84 -3.14 -10.12 5.39
N PRO A 85 -3.75 -9.14 4.71
CA PRO A 85 -5.05 -8.61 5.10
C PRO A 85 -6.14 -9.68 5.15
N SER A 86 -5.95 -10.80 4.44
CA SER A 86 -6.86 -11.95 4.44
C SER A 86 -6.68 -12.86 5.66
N PHE A 87 -5.48 -12.86 6.25
CA PHE A 87 -5.12 -13.67 7.42
C PHE A 87 -4.27 -12.85 8.42
N PRO A 88 -4.87 -11.84 9.05
CA PRO A 88 -4.13 -10.86 9.85
C PRO A 88 -3.67 -11.39 11.21
N PHE A 89 -4.06 -12.60 11.58
CA PHE A 89 -3.73 -13.24 12.85
C PHE A 89 -3.83 -14.77 12.75
N HIS A 90 -3.21 -15.48 13.68
CA HIS A 90 -3.28 -16.93 13.77
C HIS A 90 -4.45 -17.41 14.66
N PRO A 91 -4.92 -18.66 14.52
CA PRO A 91 -5.99 -19.22 15.37
C PRO A 91 -5.70 -19.13 16.87
N ASP A 92 -4.43 -19.22 17.26
CA ASP A 92 -3.97 -19.20 18.66
C ASP A 92 -3.63 -17.78 19.15
N SER A 93 -3.87 -16.74 18.34
CA SER A 93 -3.56 -15.37 18.73
C SER A 93 -4.46 -14.90 19.87
N SER A 94 -3.86 -14.24 20.86
CA SER A 94 -4.61 -13.59 21.94
C SER A 94 -5.41 -12.40 21.40
N THR A 95 -6.43 -11.99 22.14
CA THR A 95 -7.27 -10.82 21.81
C THR A 95 -6.44 -9.55 21.58
N MET A 96 -5.38 -9.36 22.39
CA MET A 96 -4.51 -8.20 22.27
C MET A 96 -3.63 -8.25 21.00
N GLU A 97 -3.12 -9.42 20.64
CA GLU A 97 -2.39 -9.62 19.38
C GLU A 97 -3.29 -9.37 18.17
N ILE A 98 -4.53 -9.85 18.20
CA ILE A 98 -5.53 -9.57 17.16
C ILE A 98 -5.76 -8.06 17.04
N ALA A 99 -5.99 -7.37 18.16
CA ALA A 99 -6.20 -5.92 18.17
C ALA A 99 -5.01 -5.15 17.60
N ASN A 100 -3.79 -5.53 17.97
CA ASN A 100 -2.55 -4.93 17.45
C ASN A 100 -2.36 -5.19 15.96
N SER A 101 -2.66 -6.40 15.49
CA SER A 101 -2.59 -6.75 14.07
C SER A 101 -3.59 -5.93 13.24
N LEU A 102 -4.83 -5.80 13.69
CA LEU A 102 -5.84 -4.99 13.02
C LEU A 102 -5.46 -3.51 12.98
N LYS A 103 -4.93 -2.97 14.10
CA LYS A 103 -4.40 -1.60 14.12
C LYS A 103 -3.29 -1.42 13.08
N LYS A 104 -2.33 -2.34 13.02
CA LYS A 104 -1.20 -2.29 12.09
C LYS A 104 -1.66 -2.29 10.64
N ILE A 105 -2.57 -3.21 10.26
CA ILE A 105 -3.15 -3.26 8.91
C ILE A 105 -3.86 -1.95 8.56
N THR A 106 -4.62 -1.39 9.51
CA THR A 106 -5.32 -0.12 9.28
C THR A 106 -4.32 1.01 9.03
N ASP A 107 -3.28 1.13 9.85
CA ASP A 107 -2.24 2.15 9.69
C ASP A 107 -1.49 2.00 8.36
N GLN A 108 -1.15 0.78 7.96
CA GLN A 108 -0.53 0.47 6.67
C GLN A 108 -1.43 0.87 5.50
N SER A 109 -2.70 0.46 5.53
CA SER A 109 -3.67 0.77 4.48
C SER A 109 -3.90 2.28 4.31
N LEU A 110 -3.97 3.02 5.42
CA LEU A 110 -4.11 4.48 5.38
C LEU A 110 -2.87 5.18 4.81
N ASN A 111 -1.68 4.71 5.19
CA ASN A 111 -0.42 5.24 4.67
C ASN A 111 -0.27 4.96 3.16
N GLU A 112 -0.63 3.78 2.70
CA GLU A 112 -0.60 3.41 1.30
C GLU A 112 -1.62 4.21 0.49
N ALA A 113 -2.87 4.30 0.95
CA ALA A 113 -3.90 5.13 0.32
C ALA A 113 -3.44 6.58 0.18
N ARG A 114 -2.83 7.16 1.24
CA ARG A 114 -2.30 8.52 1.20
C ARG A 114 -1.18 8.68 0.16
N ARG A 115 -0.30 7.68 0.00
CA ARG A 115 0.78 7.72 -1.01
C ARG A 115 0.23 7.67 -2.44
N MET A 116 -0.88 6.96 -2.65
CA MET A 116 -1.52 6.81 -3.96
C MET A 116 -2.36 8.03 -4.35
N LEU A 117 -2.78 8.87 -3.40
CA LEU A 117 -3.61 10.04 -3.68
C LEU A 117 -2.86 11.08 -4.51
N ASN A 118 -3.50 11.49 -5.62
CA ASN A 118 -3.08 12.59 -6.45
C ASN A 118 -4.05 13.76 -6.31
N THR A 119 -3.56 14.93 -5.90
CA THR A 119 -4.39 16.12 -5.66
C THR A 119 -5.11 16.60 -6.94
N ALA A 120 -4.46 16.51 -8.10
CA ALA A 120 -5.07 16.92 -9.37
C ALA A 120 -6.25 16.00 -9.73
N ASP A 121 -6.10 14.68 -9.56
CA ASP A 121 -7.17 13.72 -9.81
C ASP A 121 -8.33 13.88 -8.82
N MET A 122 -8.02 14.14 -7.56
CA MET A 122 -9.04 14.43 -6.53
C MET A 122 -9.85 15.69 -6.86
N ASN A 123 -9.19 16.78 -7.27
CA ASN A 123 -9.87 18.01 -7.68
C ASN A 123 -10.74 17.78 -8.91
N LYS A 124 -10.23 17.09 -9.92
CA LYS A 124 -10.97 16.72 -11.12
C LYS A 124 -12.20 15.87 -10.80
N ALA A 125 -12.06 14.87 -9.93
CA ALA A 125 -13.18 14.05 -9.48
C ALA A 125 -14.25 14.88 -8.75
N ALA A 126 -13.84 15.79 -7.87
CA ALA A 126 -14.76 16.70 -7.18
C ALA A 126 -15.51 17.59 -8.18
N GLU A 127 -14.82 18.20 -9.14
CA GLU A 127 -15.45 19.02 -10.19
C GLU A 127 -16.43 18.20 -11.04
N MET A 128 -16.07 16.97 -11.42
CA MET A 128 -16.95 16.07 -12.17
C MET A 128 -18.24 15.79 -11.38
N LEU A 129 -18.14 15.52 -10.08
CA LEU A 129 -19.30 15.27 -9.23
C LEU A 129 -20.14 16.53 -9.02
N LEU A 130 -19.53 17.67 -8.76
CA LEU A 130 -20.27 18.90 -8.51
C LEU A 130 -21.06 19.38 -9.75
N ASN A 131 -20.49 19.23 -10.93
CA ASN A 131 -21.08 19.68 -12.19
C ASN A 131 -22.03 18.67 -12.85
N ALA A 132 -22.10 17.43 -12.34
CA ALA A 132 -22.98 16.42 -12.88
C ALA A 132 -24.45 16.69 -12.53
N ARG A 133 -25.35 16.45 -13.51
CA ARG A 133 -26.80 16.49 -13.31
C ARG A 133 -27.24 15.42 -12.31
N TYR A 134 -26.92 14.16 -12.62
CA TYR A 134 -27.08 13.04 -11.70
C TYR A 134 -25.73 12.44 -11.35
N LYS A 135 -25.61 11.97 -10.13
CA LYS A 135 -24.45 11.24 -9.62
C LYS A 135 -24.89 9.85 -9.27
N ALA A 136 -24.24 8.85 -9.80
CA ALA A 136 -24.59 7.45 -9.55
C ALA A 136 -23.43 6.71 -8.88
N LEU A 137 -23.77 5.78 -8.00
CA LEU A 137 -22.82 4.94 -7.27
C LEU A 137 -22.92 3.50 -7.74
N PHE A 138 -21.77 2.90 -7.99
CA PHE A 138 -21.62 1.52 -8.41
C PHE A 138 -20.55 0.80 -7.60
N GLY A 139 -20.77 -0.46 -7.31
CA GLY A 139 -19.84 -1.32 -6.57
C GLY A 139 -20.51 -2.64 -6.20
N ILE A 140 -19.75 -3.56 -5.64
CA ILE A 140 -20.25 -4.88 -5.23
C ILE A 140 -19.68 -5.22 -3.85
N GLY A 141 -20.49 -5.86 -2.99
CA GLY A 141 -20.07 -6.28 -1.66
C GLY A 141 -19.61 -5.11 -0.79
N ASP A 142 -18.48 -5.26 -0.12
CA ASP A 142 -17.94 -4.26 0.80
C ASP A 142 -17.62 -2.93 0.12
N ALA A 143 -17.18 -2.95 -1.14
CA ALA A 143 -16.96 -1.74 -1.92
C ALA A 143 -18.26 -0.94 -2.10
N TYR A 144 -19.39 -1.62 -2.34
CA TYR A 144 -20.69 -0.95 -2.40
C TYR A 144 -21.12 -0.37 -1.05
N LEU A 145 -20.90 -1.11 0.05
CA LEU A 145 -21.19 -0.61 1.41
C LEU A 145 -20.35 0.61 1.76
N ALA A 146 -19.07 0.64 1.39
CA ALA A 146 -18.23 1.81 1.54
C ALA A 146 -18.76 3.00 0.73
N GLY A 147 -19.26 2.76 -0.47
CA GLY A 147 -19.92 3.75 -1.31
C GLY A 147 -21.21 4.30 -0.69
N LEU A 148 -22.05 3.46 -0.08
CA LEU A 148 -23.25 3.92 0.64
C LEU A 148 -22.89 4.77 1.87
N ALA A 149 -21.83 4.43 2.59
CA ALA A 149 -21.32 5.26 3.68
C ALA A 149 -20.85 6.64 3.17
N PHE A 150 -20.20 6.69 2.00
CA PHE A 150 -19.84 7.95 1.33
C PHE A 150 -21.09 8.72 0.91
N GLN A 151 -22.06 8.09 0.24
CA GLN A 151 -23.35 8.70 -0.13
C GLN A 151 -24.04 9.36 1.06
N THR A 152 -24.10 8.67 2.20
CA THR A 152 -24.72 9.19 3.43
C THR A 152 -24.03 10.47 3.92
N ARG A 153 -22.71 10.55 3.81
CA ARG A 153 -21.95 11.77 4.16
C ARG A 153 -22.20 12.90 3.16
N MET A 154 -22.24 12.60 1.87
CA MET A 154 -22.51 13.58 0.81
C MET A 154 -23.92 14.15 0.89
N MET A 155 -24.90 13.33 1.26
CA MET A 155 -26.28 13.79 1.48
C MET A 155 -26.38 14.92 2.52
N ARG A 156 -25.54 14.90 3.56
CA ARG A 156 -25.46 15.98 4.57
C ARG A 156 -24.97 17.32 3.98
N LEU A 157 -24.32 17.27 2.83
CA LEU A 157 -23.86 18.43 2.06
C LEU A 157 -24.84 18.80 0.93
N GLY A 158 -26.02 18.15 0.88
CA GLY A 158 -26.99 18.36 -0.20
C GLY A 158 -26.60 17.68 -1.52
N ILE A 159 -25.61 16.79 -1.51
CA ILE A 159 -25.16 16.08 -2.71
C ILE A 159 -25.75 14.67 -2.69
N HIS A 160 -26.62 14.39 -3.66
CA HIS A 160 -27.35 13.14 -3.73
C HIS A 160 -26.78 12.23 -4.81
N PHE A 161 -26.69 10.94 -4.48
CA PHE A 161 -26.28 9.89 -5.42
C PHE A 161 -27.43 8.91 -5.65
N LEU A 162 -27.61 8.51 -6.90
CA LEU A 162 -28.43 7.37 -7.27
C LEU A 162 -27.65 6.09 -6.94
N ALA A 163 -28.24 5.21 -6.16
CA ALA A 163 -27.64 3.93 -5.82
C ALA A 163 -28.73 2.86 -5.75
N THR A 164 -28.52 1.73 -6.40
CA THR A 164 -29.45 0.61 -6.31
C THR A 164 -28.79 -0.56 -5.58
N PRO A 165 -29.44 -1.09 -4.50
CA PRO A 165 -28.92 -2.23 -3.78
C PRO A 165 -29.21 -3.56 -4.46
N VAL A 166 -30.06 -3.57 -5.47
CA VAL A 166 -30.49 -4.82 -6.14
C VAL A 166 -29.42 -5.27 -7.11
N TYR A 167 -28.92 -6.47 -6.88
CA TYR A 167 -27.93 -7.08 -7.76
C TYR A 167 -28.52 -7.26 -9.19
N GLY A 168 -27.77 -6.84 -10.18
CA GLY A 168 -28.19 -6.83 -11.57
C GLY A 168 -28.83 -5.52 -12.04
N GLU A 169 -29.53 -4.79 -11.17
CA GLU A 169 -30.17 -3.52 -11.52
C GLU A 169 -29.16 -2.38 -11.77
N GLN A 170 -27.93 -2.53 -11.34
CA GLN A 170 -26.88 -1.53 -11.60
C GLN A 170 -26.62 -1.31 -13.09
N ASN A 171 -26.76 -2.33 -13.93
CA ASN A 171 -26.64 -2.20 -15.38
C ASN A 171 -27.80 -1.38 -15.97
N HIS A 172 -29.03 -1.59 -15.49
CA HIS A 172 -30.19 -0.79 -15.89
C HIS A 172 -30.05 0.66 -15.44
N GLN A 173 -29.57 0.88 -14.21
CA GLN A 173 -29.25 2.22 -13.72
C GLN A 173 -28.19 2.91 -14.61
N ALA A 174 -27.13 2.19 -14.98
CA ALA A 174 -26.08 2.71 -15.86
C ALA A 174 -26.61 3.08 -17.26
N ASP A 175 -27.57 2.30 -17.78
CA ASP A 175 -28.20 2.58 -19.09
C ASP A 175 -29.03 3.88 -19.10
N THR A 176 -29.52 4.34 -17.96
CA THR A 176 -30.29 5.61 -17.86
C THR A 176 -29.43 6.86 -17.80
N LEU A 177 -28.12 6.71 -17.58
CA LEU A 177 -27.18 7.83 -17.45
C LEU A 177 -26.65 8.28 -18.80
N THR A 178 -26.31 9.57 -18.87
CA THR A 178 -25.84 10.27 -20.07
C THR A 178 -24.54 11.02 -19.81
N ARG A 179 -23.98 11.65 -20.84
CA ARG A 179 -22.77 12.50 -20.75
C ARG A 179 -22.83 13.65 -19.72
N ASP A 180 -24.04 14.07 -19.33
CA ASP A 180 -24.25 15.14 -18.38
C ASP A 180 -24.22 14.64 -16.91
N ASP A 181 -24.08 13.32 -16.73
CA ASP A 181 -24.07 12.64 -15.44
C ASP A 181 -22.67 12.15 -15.08
N ALA A 182 -22.45 11.79 -13.81
CA ALA A 182 -21.21 11.22 -13.33
C ALA A 182 -21.46 9.91 -12.57
N ALA A 183 -20.57 8.96 -12.74
CA ALA A 183 -20.56 7.68 -12.06
C ALA A 183 -19.34 7.56 -11.16
N LEU A 184 -19.56 7.23 -9.88
CA LEU A 184 -18.53 6.81 -8.94
C LEU A 184 -18.55 5.30 -8.84
N ILE A 185 -17.46 4.65 -9.21
CA ILE A 185 -17.30 3.19 -9.22
C ILE A 185 -16.26 2.79 -8.17
N LEU A 186 -16.64 1.91 -7.25
CA LEU A 186 -15.74 1.35 -6.26
C LEU A 186 -15.49 -0.13 -6.55
N SER A 187 -14.24 -0.51 -6.71
CA SER A 187 -13.84 -1.90 -6.92
C SER A 187 -12.40 -2.14 -6.50
N TYR A 188 -12.17 -2.90 -5.43
CA TYR A 188 -10.83 -3.15 -4.91
C TYR A 188 -9.87 -3.69 -5.97
N SER A 189 -10.25 -4.78 -6.65
CA SER A 189 -9.41 -5.38 -7.71
C SER A 189 -9.44 -4.60 -9.04
N GLY A 190 -10.51 -3.82 -9.28
CA GLY A 190 -10.77 -3.17 -10.57
C GLY A 190 -11.01 -4.13 -11.74
N SER A 191 -11.21 -5.43 -11.47
CA SER A 191 -11.34 -6.48 -12.49
C SER A 191 -12.60 -7.33 -12.34
N THR A 192 -13.49 -7.00 -11.40
CA THR A 192 -14.73 -7.75 -11.16
C THR A 192 -15.65 -7.67 -12.39
N ASN A 193 -16.01 -8.80 -13.00
CA ASN A 193 -16.78 -8.86 -14.23
C ASN A 193 -18.06 -8.01 -14.27
N PRO A 194 -18.97 -8.07 -13.25
CA PRO A 194 -20.15 -7.20 -13.24
C PRO A 194 -19.79 -5.71 -13.26
N THR A 195 -18.77 -5.28 -12.49
CA THR A 195 -18.31 -3.88 -12.48
C THR A 195 -17.78 -3.46 -13.85
N LEU A 196 -17.01 -4.31 -14.52
CA LEU A 196 -16.52 -4.04 -15.88
C LEU A 196 -17.65 -3.95 -16.90
N THR A 197 -18.71 -4.75 -16.75
CA THR A 197 -19.91 -4.69 -17.60
C THR A 197 -20.60 -3.34 -17.43
N THR A 198 -20.87 -2.93 -16.19
CA THR A 198 -21.44 -1.62 -15.87
C THR A 198 -20.58 -0.49 -16.43
N THR A 199 -19.25 -0.58 -16.28
CA THR A 199 -18.31 0.42 -16.81
C THR A 199 -18.37 0.54 -18.33
N LYS A 200 -18.52 -0.56 -19.06
CA LYS A 200 -18.68 -0.55 -20.53
C LYS A 200 -19.97 0.17 -20.95
N ILE A 201 -21.06 -0.04 -20.22
CA ILE A 201 -22.33 0.65 -20.47
C ILE A 201 -22.14 2.17 -20.27
N LEU A 202 -21.57 2.57 -19.14
CA LEU A 202 -21.30 3.98 -18.82
C LEU A 202 -20.41 4.66 -19.88
N LYS A 203 -19.32 3.97 -20.29
CA LYS A 203 -18.42 4.48 -21.36
C LYS A 203 -19.15 4.64 -22.68
N ARG A 204 -20.00 3.67 -23.08
CA ARG A 204 -20.81 3.75 -24.29
C ARG A 204 -21.75 4.97 -24.27
N ASN A 205 -22.34 5.27 -23.12
CA ASN A 205 -23.26 6.39 -22.94
C ASN A 205 -22.54 7.75 -22.73
N GLY A 206 -21.20 7.77 -22.74
CA GLY A 206 -20.39 8.97 -22.55
C GLY A 206 -20.41 9.54 -21.14
N VAL A 207 -20.84 8.76 -20.14
CA VAL A 207 -20.88 9.16 -18.72
C VAL A 207 -19.49 9.45 -18.22
N LYS A 208 -19.33 10.50 -17.41
CA LYS A 208 -18.07 10.80 -16.72
C LYS A 208 -17.85 9.78 -15.60
N ILE A 209 -16.74 9.05 -15.65
CA ILE A 209 -16.46 7.96 -14.71
C ILE A 209 -15.32 8.35 -13.77
N ILE A 210 -15.55 8.15 -12.48
CA ILE A 210 -14.56 8.24 -11.41
C ILE A 210 -14.43 6.83 -10.82
N SER A 211 -13.22 6.26 -10.86
CA SER A 211 -12.95 4.94 -10.31
C SER A 211 -12.07 5.04 -9.07
N ILE A 212 -12.47 4.32 -8.00
CA ILE A 212 -11.64 4.08 -6.81
C ILE A 212 -11.28 2.61 -6.81
N THR A 213 -9.99 2.31 -6.97
CA THR A 213 -9.47 0.94 -7.03
C THR A 213 -8.13 0.83 -6.31
N GLY A 214 -7.84 -0.33 -5.73
CA GLY A 214 -6.53 -0.65 -5.16
C GLY A 214 -5.46 -1.00 -6.20
N ASN A 215 -5.83 -1.11 -7.49
CA ASN A 215 -4.91 -1.45 -8.58
C ASN A 215 -5.02 -0.45 -9.73
N GLY A 216 -4.07 0.49 -9.79
CA GLY A 216 -4.02 1.52 -10.83
C GLY A 216 -3.79 0.99 -12.25
N SER A 217 -3.37 -0.27 -12.41
CA SER A 217 -3.21 -0.95 -13.71
C SER A 217 -4.41 -1.83 -14.07
N SER A 218 -5.50 -1.76 -13.31
CA SER A 218 -6.71 -2.55 -13.55
C SER A 218 -7.44 -2.12 -14.83
N PRO A 219 -8.31 -2.98 -15.41
CA PRO A 219 -9.11 -2.63 -16.59
C PRO A 219 -10.22 -1.59 -16.32
N LEU A 220 -10.47 -1.25 -15.06
CA LEU A 220 -11.48 -0.29 -14.61
C LEU A 220 -11.10 1.21 -14.95
#